data_2589d40479b5de38b5be38e6e57cd98d
#
_entry.id   2589d40479b5de38b5be38e6e57cd98d
#
_cell.length_a   1.000
_cell.length_b   1.000
_cell.length_c   1.000
_cell.angle_alpha   90.00
_cell.angle_beta   90.00
_cell.angle_gamma   90.00
#
_symmetry.space_group_name_H-M   'P 1'
#
loop_
_entity.id
_entity.type
_entity.pdbx_description
1 polymer ?
#
loop_
_entity_poly.entity_id
_entity_poly.type
_entity_poly.pdbx_seq_one_letter_code
_entity_poly.pdbx_strand_id
1 'polypeptide(L)'
;MSDLKAYILCRFAETSSIYTSWMSQSPLPVVVVDEYLPDWPVPADAGILITHMHYRWEELNALRKVFDENQIPILILSDGILEYRNTWEHPDLVDGSLFQPVFGHKLACIGNGQARVIESWGNAGKCEVVGLPRLDQVSQSGEDDSRSADRFRLLVATASTPAFDDSQRKTVLQSVQAIKDWSDQNPVFSGRRLELVWRLSDGLEPQLGVGDDVAIEDREPLSQVLDSVDAVLTTPSTIYLESVLRKLPTAWLDFHNSPQYISSAWTISSSNQIDSVVSELASPPSHKMMYQDFVLHDQLANQTPATPRLLKLIRGLVDAGCEARENGIPISLPSRILTEEREQADADGEGIDIAALYPGNEVFENNDPQRLQIELSAAIKRLEQLPYELAEKNKYIAKLMRSLDRSRERVEDMHNRVVAIRKRFGVEPALPPVEGRGLVDDE
;
A
#
# COMPACT_ATOMS: atom_id res chain seq x y z
N MET A 1 -13.20 14.99 31.41
CA MET A 1 -13.32 14.65 29.98
C MET A 1 -14.18 15.65 29.15
N SER A 2 -15.04 16.49 29.77
CA SER A 2 -15.97 17.35 29.01
C SER A 2 -15.33 18.43 28.13
N ASP A 3 -14.06 18.74 28.35
CA ASP A 3 -13.37 19.89 27.69
C ASP A 3 -12.29 19.45 26.69
N LEU A 4 -12.02 18.15 26.57
CA LEU A 4 -10.99 17.62 25.68
C LEU A 4 -11.48 17.59 24.22
N LYS A 5 -10.55 17.82 23.31
CA LYS A 5 -10.79 17.84 21.86
C LYS A 5 -9.83 16.89 21.11
N ALA A 6 -10.30 16.39 19.98
CA ALA A 6 -9.45 15.68 19.01
C ALA A 6 -8.93 16.70 17.99
N TYR A 7 -7.62 16.85 17.90
CA TYR A 7 -6.97 17.73 16.92
C TYR A 7 -6.50 16.92 15.71
N ILE A 8 -7.03 17.26 14.53
CA ILE A 8 -6.64 16.63 13.27
C ILE A 8 -5.63 17.54 12.58
N LEU A 9 -4.39 17.07 12.45
CA LEU A 9 -3.32 17.77 11.76
C LEU A 9 -3.38 17.46 10.25
N CYS A 10 -4.25 18.17 9.53
CA CYS A 10 -4.41 18.01 8.08
C CYS A 10 -5.21 19.17 7.48
N ARG A 11 -4.62 19.90 6.54
CA ARG A 11 -5.26 21.01 5.84
C ARG A 11 -6.55 20.64 5.11
N PHE A 12 -6.66 19.41 4.67
CA PHE A 12 -7.77 18.93 3.85
C PHE A 12 -8.71 18.00 4.63
N ALA A 13 -8.68 18.03 5.97
CA ALA A 13 -9.49 17.12 6.77
C ALA A 13 -10.99 17.28 6.51
N GLU A 14 -11.47 18.49 6.29
CA GLU A 14 -12.90 18.77 6.05
C GLU A 14 -13.42 18.26 4.71
N THR A 15 -12.53 18.04 3.74
CA THR A 15 -12.87 17.54 2.41
C THR A 15 -12.40 16.11 2.16
N SER A 16 -11.45 15.63 2.96
CA SER A 16 -10.88 14.29 2.78
C SER A 16 -11.78 13.21 3.36
N SER A 17 -12.11 12.20 2.55
CA SER A 17 -12.89 11.04 2.98
C SER A 17 -12.23 10.22 4.10
N ILE A 18 -10.91 10.36 4.30
CA ILE A 18 -10.18 9.75 5.42
C ILE A 18 -10.76 10.23 6.76
N TYR A 19 -11.19 11.49 6.84
CA TYR A 19 -11.70 12.10 8.06
C TYR A 19 -13.22 12.26 8.04
N THR A 20 -13.80 12.78 6.95
CA THR A 20 -15.21 13.08 6.86
C THR A 20 -16.12 11.87 7.08
N SER A 21 -15.62 10.67 6.78
CA SER A 21 -16.38 9.42 6.97
C SER A 21 -16.71 9.10 8.44
N TRP A 22 -15.95 9.64 9.42
CA TRP A 22 -16.12 9.31 10.84
C TRP A 22 -16.15 10.54 11.78
N MET A 23 -15.67 11.71 11.34
CA MET A 23 -15.54 12.90 12.19
C MET A 23 -16.83 13.28 12.94
N SER A 24 -17.97 13.20 12.27
CA SER A 24 -19.27 13.54 12.86
C SER A 24 -19.68 12.56 13.98
N GLN A 25 -19.07 11.40 14.05
CA GLN A 25 -19.32 10.35 15.06
C GLN A 25 -18.23 10.32 16.15
N SER A 26 -17.25 11.25 16.08
CA SER A 26 -16.14 11.30 17.03
C SER A 26 -16.63 11.41 18.49
N PRO A 27 -16.01 10.67 19.42
CA PRO A 27 -16.34 10.77 20.85
C PRO A 27 -15.94 12.10 21.48
N LEU A 28 -15.11 12.90 20.81
CA LEU A 28 -14.65 14.22 21.21
C LEU A 28 -15.01 15.26 20.15
N PRO A 29 -15.21 16.52 20.52
CA PRO A 29 -15.24 17.60 19.55
C PRO A 29 -13.96 17.60 18.70
N VAL A 30 -14.12 17.70 17.39
CA VAL A 30 -12.99 17.69 16.45
C VAL A 30 -12.62 19.11 16.09
N VAL A 31 -11.30 19.38 16.10
CA VAL A 31 -10.71 20.63 15.63
C VAL A 31 -9.73 20.30 14.51
N VAL A 32 -9.96 20.85 13.34
CA VAL A 32 -9.03 20.75 12.22
C VAL A 32 -7.97 21.84 12.34
N VAL A 33 -6.70 21.46 12.19
CA VAL A 33 -5.57 22.36 12.22
C VAL A 33 -5.01 22.48 10.81
N ASP A 34 -5.31 23.62 10.17
CA ASP A 34 -4.95 23.87 8.77
C ASP A 34 -3.48 24.27 8.61
N GLU A 35 -2.95 25.01 9.60
CA GLU A 35 -1.56 25.44 9.64
C GLU A 35 -0.91 25.01 10.96
N TYR A 36 0.02 24.09 10.89
CA TYR A 36 0.88 23.75 12.00
C TYR A 36 2.34 23.94 11.58
N LEU A 37 2.98 24.83 12.31
CA LEU A 37 4.41 25.08 12.17
C LEU A 37 5.16 24.14 13.13
N PRO A 38 6.48 23.95 12.94
CA PRO A 38 7.30 23.15 13.88
C PRO A 38 7.18 23.57 15.35
N ASP A 39 6.84 24.85 15.57
CA ASP A 39 6.63 25.45 16.89
C ASP A 39 5.16 25.64 17.27
N TRP A 40 4.23 24.93 16.60
CA TRP A 40 2.81 24.99 16.93
C TRP A 40 2.59 24.57 18.39
N PRO A 41 2.03 25.49 19.24
CA PRO A 41 1.78 25.14 20.62
C PRO A 41 0.59 24.20 20.70
N VAL A 42 0.83 22.99 21.18
CA VAL A 42 -0.25 22.03 21.38
C VAL A 42 -1.23 22.59 22.41
N PRO A 43 -2.53 22.72 22.07
CA PRO A 43 -3.51 23.26 23.00
C PRO A 43 -3.65 22.44 24.25
N ALA A 44 -3.86 23.09 25.41
CA ALA A 44 -3.99 22.44 26.71
C ALA A 44 -5.22 21.50 26.79
N ASP A 45 -6.23 21.73 25.94
CA ASP A 45 -7.44 20.91 25.81
C ASP A 45 -7.29 19.77 24.77
N ALA A 46 -6.08 19.54 24.24
CA ALA A 46 -5.83 18.43 23.34
C ALA A 46 -5.95 17.08 24.09
N GLY A 47 -6.96 16.29 23.72
CA GLY A 47 -7.15 14.93 24.20
C GLY A 47 -6.37 13.91 23.37
N ILE A 48 -6.23 14.17 22.06
CA ILE A 48 -5.53 13.33 21.10
C ILE A 48 -5.14 14.15 19.87
N LEU A 49 -3.99 13.81 19.27
CA LEU A 49 -3.61 14.27 17.94
C LEU A 49 -3.82 13.16 16.92
N ILE A 50 -4.39 13.49 15.78
CA ILE A 50 -4.70 12.53 14.70
C ILE A 50 -4.16 13.07 13.39
N THR A 51 -3.42 12.25 12.63
CA THR A 51 -2.95 12.59 11.29
C THR A 51 -2.79 11.35 10.42
N HIS A 52 -2.85 11.52 9.09
CA HIS A 52 -2.37 10.54 8.11
C HIS A 52 -1.05 11.00 7.46
N MET A 53 -0.70 12.29 7.62
CA MET A 53 0.49 12.91 7.05
C MET A 53 1.62 12.92 8.08
N HIS A 54 2.48 11.90 8.02
CA HIS A 54 3.54 11.69 9.02
C HIS A 54 4.92 11.49 8.38
N TYR A 55 5.09 11.92 7.12
CA TYR A 55 6.30 11.71 6.35
C TYR A 55 7.00 13.01 5.93
N ARG A 56 6.33 14.16 5.99
CA ARG A 56 6.94 15.45 5.70
C ARG A 56 7.71 15.96 6.91
N TRP A 57 8.76 16.72 6.65
CA TRP A 57 9.66 17.21 7.70
C TRP A 57 8.95 18.03 8.80
N GLU A 58 8.04 18.89 8.41
CA GLU A 58 7.31 19.76 9.32
C GLU A 58 6.41 18.96 10.26
N GLU A 59 5.64 18.01 9.70
CA GLU A 59 4.76 17.11 10.43
C GLU A 59 5.56 16.21 11.37
N LEU A 60 6.64 15.60 10.88
CA LEU A 60 7.48 14.73 11.68
C LEU A 60 8.09 15.46 12.89
N ASN A 61 8.57 16.68 12.72
CA ASN A 61 9.11 17.44 13.83
C ASN A 61 8.06 17.81 14.87
N ALA A 62 6.87 18.23 14.43
CA ALA A 62 5.75 18.52 15.32
C ALA A 62 5.32 17.27 16.10
N LEU A 63 5.15 16.15 15.41
CA LEU A 63 4.77 14.86 16.02
C LEU A 63 5.85 14.35 16.98
N ARG A 64 7.12 14.44 16.60
CA ARG A 64 8.25 13.99 17.41
C ARG A 64 8.31 14.74 18.74
N LYS A 65 8.18 16.07 18.71
CA LYS A 65 8.17 16.89 19.93
C LYS A 65 7.05 16.44 20.88
N VAL A 66 5.83 16.28 20.39
CA VAL A 66 4.70 15.83 21.20
C VAL A 66 4.89 14.39 21.69
N PHE A 67 5.46 13.52 20.84
CA PHE A 67 5.76 12.15 21.19
C PHE A 67 6.83 12.05 22.30
N ASP A 68 7.87 12.88 22.24
CA ASP A 68 8.94 12.91 23.23
C ASP A 68 8.44 13.44 24.58
N GLU A 69 7.49 14.38 24.60
CA GLU A 69 6.83 14.87 25.81
C GLU A 69 5.89 13.82 26.43
N ASN A 70 5.40 12.89 25.63
CA ASN A 70 4.62 11.69 25.96
C ASN A 70 3.43 11.93 26.92
N GLN A 71 2.69 13.00 26.72
CA GLN A 71 1.52 13.37 27.54
C GLN A 71 0.21 13.44 26.74
N ILE A 72 0.31 13.52 25.42
CA ILE A 72 -0.85 13.56 24.51
C ILE A 72 -0.72 12.40 23.53
N PRO A 73 -1.71 11.50 23.47
CA PRO A 73 -1.66 10.38 22.53
C PRO A 73 -1.70 10.86 21.08
N ILE A 74 -0.95 10.20 20.23
CA ILE A 74 -0.89 10.44 18.79
C ILE A 74 -1.39 9.19 18.08
N LEU A 75 -2.41 9.35 17.26
CA LEU A 75 -2.93 8.33 16.35
C LEU A 75 -2.57 8.68 14.92
N ILE A 76 -1.89 7.78 14.24
CA ILE A 76 -1.66 7.86 12.81
C ILE A 76 -2.70 7.02 12.09
N LEU A 77 -3.34 7.58 11.06
CA LEU A 77 -4.29 6.85 10.21
C LEU A 77 -3.59 6.41 8.93
N SER A 78 -3.74 5.15 8.55
CA SER A 78 -3.40 4.73 7.20
C SER A 78 -4.51 5.15 6.24
N ASP A 79 -4.14 5.78 5.13
CA ASP A 79 -5.06 6.28 4.10
C ASP A 79 -5.32 5.28 2.97
N GLY A 80 -4.52 4.22 2.92
CA GLY A 80 -4.60 3.22 1.88
C GLY A 80 -3.57 2.10 2.00
N ILE A 81 -3.28 1.48 0.88
CA ILE A 81 -2.30 0.38 0.81
C ILE A 81 -0.87 0.87 1.04
N LEU A 82 -0.01 -0.05 1.48
CA LEU A 82 1.43 0.14 1.31
C LEU A 82 1.77 -0.06 -0.17
N GLU A 83 2.43 0.91 -0.74
CA GLU A 83 2.97 0.86 -2.10
C GLU A 83 4.46 1.13 -2.03
N TYR A 84 5.26 0.32 -2.77
CA TYR A 84 6.72 0.31 -2.62
C TYR A 84 7.33 1.68 -2.88
N ARG A 85 6.98 2.32 -4.00
CA ARG A 85 7.55 3.63 -4.37
C ARG A 85 7.15 4.72 -3.39
N ASN A 86 5.88 4.71 -2.93
CA ASN A 86 5.42 5.65 -1.91
C ASN A 86 6.14 5.44 -0.57
N THR A 87 6.50 4.19 -0.25
CA THR A 87 7.16 3.85 1.01
C THR A 87 8.65 4.18 1.01
N TRP A 88 9.34 4.02 -0.13
CA TRP A 88 10.80 4.08 -0.20
C TRP A 88 11.37 5.16 -1.12
N GLU A 89 10.58 5.64 -2.08
CA GLU A 89 11.05 6.52 -3.17
C GLU A 89 10.33 7.87 -3.19
N HIS A 90 9.38 8.11 -2.28
CA HIS A 90 8.66 9.38 -2.22
C HIS A 90 9.65 10.54 -1.95
N PRO A 91 9.63 11.63 -2.74
CA PRO A 91 10.62 12.71 -2.66
C PRO A 91 10.60 13.47 -1.33
N ASP A 92 9.48 13.46 -0.63
CA ASP A 92 9.33 14.13 0.67
C ASP A 92 9.74 13.24 1.85
N LEU A 93 10.21 12.02 1.62
CA LEU A 93 10.68 11.15 2.70
C LEU A 93 11.93 11.73 3.34
N VAL A 94 11.90 11.82 4.66
CA VAL A 94 13.05 12.16 5.48
C VAL A 94 13.75 10.87 5.86
N ASP A 95 15.04 10.80 5.64
CA ASP A 95 15.96 9.70 5.99
C ASP A 95 15.29 8.39 6.44
N GLY A 96 14.97 7.52 5.52
CA GLY A 96 14.36 6.24 5.80
C GLY A 96 13.07 5.98 5.02
N SER A 97 12.24 5.12 5.55
CA SER A 97 10.94 4.79 4.98
C SER A 97 9.80 5.48 5.73
N LEU A 98 8.63 5.47 5.10
CA LEU A 98 7.41 6.09 5.60
C LEU A 98 7.03 5.71 7.05
N PHE A 99 7.38 4.52 7.53
CA PHE A 99 7.01 4.01 8.85
C PHE A 99 8.20 3.52 9.68
N GLN A 100 9.38 4.13 9.52
CA GLN A 100 10.59 3.71 10.24
C GLN A 100 11.28 4.91 10.94
N PRO A 101 10.86 5.21 12.19
CA PRO A 101 9.78 4.59 12.97
C PRO A 101 8.41 5.26 12.77
N VAL A 102 7.35 4.60 13.25
CA VAL A 102 6.04 5.23 13.45
C VAL A 102 6.12 6.20 14.64
N PHE A 103 6.02 7.51 14.37
CA PHE A 103 5.99 8.57 15.38
C PHE A 103 4.60 8.80 16.00
N GLY A 104 3.79 7.76 16.07
CA GLY A 104 2.53 7.73 16.78
C GLY A 104 2.58 6.74 17.93
N HIS A 105 1.68 6.90 18.88
CA HIS A 105 1.48 5.91 19.93
C HIS A 105 0.82 4.65 19.34
N LYS A 106 -0.09 4.87 18.39
CA LYS A 106 -0.72 3.82 17.58
C LYS A 106 -0.85 4.25 16.12
N LEU A 107 -0.88 3.25 15.25
CA LEU A 107 -1.18 3.36 13.83
C LEU A 107 -2.43 2.53 13.53
N ALA A 108 -3.46 3.16 12.99
CA ALA A 108 -4.65 2.48 12.49
C ALA A 108 -4.36 1.91 11.10
N CYS A 109 -4.16 0.61 11.03
CA CYS A 109 -3.89 -0.12 9.79
C CYS A 109 -5.19 -0.52 9.08
N ILE A 110 -5.14 -0.64 7.75
CA ILE A 110 -6.30 -1.04 6.96
C ILE A 110 -6.59 -2.53 7.03
N GLY A 111 -5.60 -3.37 7.32
CA GLY A 111 -5.72 -4.82 7.40
C GLY A 111 -4.54 -5.48 8.09
N ASN A 112 -4.64 -6.79 8.28
CA ASN A 112 -3.62 -7.61 8.94
C ASN A 112 -2.29 -7.62 8.18
N GLY A 113 -2.34 -7.69 6.84
CA GLY A 113 -1.15 -7.68 5.99
C GLY A 113 -0.31 -6.43 6.21
N GLN A 114 -0.95 -5.25 6.19
CA GLN A 114 -0.28 -3.98 6.45
C GLN A 114 0.33 -3.94 7.86
N ALA A 115 -0.42 -4.36 8.88
CA ALA A 115 0.05 -4.36 10.27
C ALA A 115 1.29 -5.25 10.45
N ARG A 116 1.28 -6.47 9.87
CA ARG A 116 2.44 -7.38 9.93
C ARG A 116 3.70 -6.77 9.31
N VAL A 117 3.56 -6.15 8.14
CA VAL A 117 4.69 -5.52 7.45
C VAL A 117 5.28 -4.39 8.30
N ILE A 118 4.44 -3.47 8.76
CA ILE A 118 4.90 -2.30 9.53
C ILE A 118 5.49 -2.72 10.89
N GLU A 119 4.92 -3.72 11.56
CA GLU A 119 5.47 -4.25 12.81
C GLU A 119 6.83 -4.93 12.60
N SER A 120 7.04 -5.59 11.45
CA SER A 120 8.33 -6.21 11.11
C SER A 120 9.46 -5.17 10.95
N TRP A 121 9.12 -3.91 10.73
CA TRP A 121 10.06 -2.79 10.64
C TRP A 121 10.41 -2.17 12.01
N GLY A 122 10.17 -2.88 13.11
CA GLY A 122 10.50 -2.44 14.46
C GLY A 122 9.40 -1.67 15.18
N ASN A 123 8.17 -1.68 14.66
CA ASN A 123 7.02 -1.01 15.26
C ASN A 123 6.12 -1.97 16.07
N ALA A 124 6.71 -2.96 16.74
CA ALA A 124 5.96 -3.96 17.51
C ALA A 124 4.97 -3.31 18.48
N GLY A 125 3.72 -3.75 18.46
CA GLY A 125 2.65 -3.28 19.34
C GLY A 125 2.09 -1.88 19.01
N LYS A 126 2.53 -1.24 17.91
CA LYS A 126 1.97 0.05 17.48
C LYS A 126 0.79 -0.08 16.53
N CYS A 127 0.65 -1.17 15.79
CA CYS A 127 -0.40 -1.33 14.79
C CYS A 127 -1.71 -1.83 15.40
N GLU A 128 -2.82 -1.18 15.05
CA GLU A 128 -4.19 -1.61 15.35
C GLU A 128 -4.93 -1.81 14.04
N VAL A 129 -5.58 -2.95 13.87
CA VAL A 129 -6.30 -3.27 12.63
C VAL A 129 -7.69 -2.65 12.68
N VAL A 130 -7.89 -1.62 11.88
CA VAL A 130 -9.12 -0.81 11.88
C VAL A 130 -9.93 -0.99 10.60
N GLY A 131 -9.28 -1.05 9.45
CA GLY A 131 -9.95 -0.93 8.14
C GLY A 131 -10.02 0.52 7.66
N LEU A 132 -10.83 0.75 6.64
CA LEU A 132 -11.06 2.07 6.04
C LEU A 132 -12.50 2.54 6.30
N PRO A 133 -12.73 3.50 7.21
CA PRO A 133 -14.07 4.00 7.53
C PRO A 133 -14.87 4.49 6.33
N ARG A 134 -14.20 5.07 5.32
CA ARG A 134 -14.84 5.52 4.08
C ARG A 134 -15.49 4.40 3.26
N LEU A 135 -15.13 3.16 3.53
CA LEU A 135 -15.66 1.98 2.84
C LEU A 135 -16.80 1.29 3.60
N ASP A 136 -17.17 1.76 4.78
CA ASP A 136 -18.23 1.13 5.59
C ASP A 136 -19.61 1.16 4.89
N GLN A 137 -19.83 2.12 3.98
CA GLN A 137 -21.08 2.23 3.23
C GLN A 137 -21.02 1.53 1.87
N VAL A 138 -19.87 0.99 1.50
CA VAL A 138 -19.78 0.17 0.30
C VAL A 138 -20.54 -1.11 0.60
N SER A 139 -21.82 -1.11 0.23
CA SER A 139 -22.59 -2.34 0.21
C SER A 139 -21.81 -3.33 -0.65
N GLN A 140 -21.68 -4.55 -0.18
CA GLN A 140 -21.38 -5.68 -1.05
C GLN A 140 -22.56 -5.69 -2.04
N SER A 141 -22.42 -4.90 -3.10
CA SER A 141 -23.43 -4.78 -4.14
C SER A 141 -23.59 -6.17 -4.69
N GLY A 142 -24.68 -6.79 -4.26
CA GLY A 142 -25.15 -8.02 -4.84
C GLY A 142 -25.27 -7.80 -6.35
N GLU A 143 -25.21 -8.88 -7.07
CA GLU A 143 -25.39 -9.00 -8.50
C GLU A 143 -26.38 -7.97 -9.02
N ASP A 144 -25.88 -6.80 -9.44
CA ASP A 144 -26.73 -5.85 -10.14
C ASP A 144 -26.85 -6.36 -11.58
N ASP A 145 -28.03 -6.86 -11.90
CA ASP A 145 -28.45 -7.40 -13.20
C ASP A 145 -28.37 -6.35 -14.32
N SER A 146 -27.86 -5.14 -14.03
CA SER A 146 -27.76 -4.02 -14.98
C SER A 146 -26.55 -4.12 -15.93
N ARG A 147 -25.68 -5.10 -15.74
CA ARG A 147 -24.51 -5.30 -16.62
C ARG A 147 -24.98 -5.77 -17.99
N SER A 148 -24.72 -4.97 -19.01
CA SER A 148 -25.14 -5.27 -20.38
C SER A 148 -24.38 -6.47 -20.94
N ALA A 149 -25.10 -7.49 -21.39
CA ALA A 149 -24.51 -8.67 -22.02
C ALA A 149 -23.72 -8.33 -23.31
N ASP A 150 -23.99 -7.18 -23.92
CA ASP A 150 -23.39 -6.77 -25.21
C ASP A 150 -22.06 -6.01 -25.05
N ARG A 151 -21.72 -5.55 -23.84
CA ARG A 151 -20.54 -4.73 -23.58
C ARG A 151 -19.67 -5.36 -22.51
N PHE A 152 -18.37 -5.18 -22.68
CA PHE A 152 -17.37 -5.42 -21.64
C PHE A 152 -16.74 -4.10 -21.25
N ARG A 153 -17.08 -3.59 -20.07
CA ARG A 153 -16.60 -2.31 -19.55
C ARG A 153 -15.39 -2.55 -18.66
N LEU A 154 -14.25 -2.05 -19.06
CA LEU A 154 -12.97 -2.21 -18.37
C LEU A 154 -12.50 -0.86 -17.85
N LEU A 155 -12.46 -0.69 -16.52
CA LEU A 155 -11.86 0.48 -15.90
C LEU A 155 -10.33 0.40 -15.98
N VAL A 156 -9.72 1.49 -16.42
CA VAL A 156 -8.26 1.69 -16.35
C VAL A 156 -8.01 2.90 -15.46
N ALA A 157 -7.43 2.65 -14.29
CA ALA A 157 -7.24 3.66 -13.26
C ALA A 157 -5.78 3.76 -12.83
N THR A 158 -5.38 4.95 -12.36
CA THR A 158 -4.08 5.15 -11.71
C THR A 158 -4.24 5.59 -10.27
N ALA A 159 -3.18 5.43 -9.47
CA ALA A 159 -3.08 6.09 -8.17
C ALA A 159 -3.22 7.61 -8.33
N SER A 160 -3.60 8.32 -7.27
CA SER A 160 -3.69 9.80 -7.28
C SER A 160 -2.36 10.45 -7.63
N THR A 161 -1.25 9.88 -7.16
CA THR A 161 0.12 10.24 -7.54
C THR A 161 0.78 9.00 -8.16
N PRO A 162 0.66 8.83 -9.48
CA PRO A 162 1.13 7.60 -10.14
C PRO A 162 2.65 7.56 -10.33
N ALA A 163 3.33 8.69 -10.20
CA ALA A 163 4.77 8.82 -10.39
C ALA A 163 5.35 9.97 -9.55
N PHE A 164 6.59 9.83 -9.11
CA PHE A 164 7.33 10.83 -8.36
C PHE A 164 8.43 11.52 -9.18
N ASP A 165 8.77 10.97 -10.33
CA ASP A 165 9.74 11.54 -11.27
C ASP A 165 9.37 11.26 -12.73
N ASP A 166 10.10 11.87 -13.65
CA ASP A 166 9.86 11.74 -15.10
C ASP A 166 10.07 10.32 -15.63
N SER A 167 10.97 9.54 -15.03
CA SER A 167 11.22 8.14 -15.43
C SER A 167 10.04 7.26 -15.07
N GLN A 168 9.55 7.39 -13.84
CA GLN A 168 8.36 6.69 -13.36
C GLN A 168 7.14 7.11 -14.20
N ARG A 169 6.97 8.42 -14.43
CA ARG A 169 5.89 8.96 -15.25
C ARG A 169 5.88 8.37 -16.65
N LYS A 170 7.06 8.29 -17.29
CA LYS A 170 7.21 7.69 -18.61
C LYS A 170 6.78 6.21 -18.62
N THR A 171 7.15 5.45 -17.60
CA THR A 171 6.78 4.03 -17.49
C THR A 171 5.27 3.86 -17.29
N VAL A 172 4.65 4.68 -16.43
CA VAL A 172 3.19 4.67 -16.26
C VAL A 172 2.50 5.04 -17.58
N LEU A 173 2.96 6.08 -18.27
CA LEU A 173 2.40 6.50 -19.56
C LEU A 173 2.52 5.38 -20.60
N GLN A 174 3.65 4.68 -20.66
CA GLN A 174 3.86 3.53 -21.53
C GLN A 174 2.86 2.39 -21.22
N SER A 175 2.60 2.12 -19.97
CA SER A 175 1.67 1.06 -19.57
C SER A 175 0.23 1.38 -19.99
N VAL A 176 -0.20 2.62 -19.79
CA VAL A 176 -1.56 3.07 -20.14
C VAL A 176 -1.71 3.18 -21.66
N GLN A 177 -0.68 3.68 -22.37
CA GLN A 177 -0.66 3.72 -23.84
C GLN A 177 -0.76 2.31 -24.44
N ALA A 178 -0.06 1.33 -23.85
CA ALA A 178 -0.13 -0.06 -24.31
C ALA A 178 -1.55 -0.65 -24.17
N ILE A 179 -2.29 -0.31 -23.11
CA ILE A 179 -3.71 -0.69 -22.97
C ILE A 179 -4.56 -0.04 -24.05
N LYS A 180 -4.33 1.26 -24.31
CA LYS A 180 -5.05 1.99 -25.36
C LYS A 180 -4.81 1.37 -26.74
N ASP A 181 -3.54 1.17 -27.10
CA ASP A 181 -3.16 0.58 -28.40
C ASP A 181 -3.73 -0.83 -28.58
N TRP A 182 -3.76 -1.62 -27.51
CA TRP A 182 -4.39 -2.93 -27.51
C TRP A 182 -5.90 -2.82 -27.71
N SER A 183 -6.58 -1.90 -27.04
CA SER A 183 -8.03 -1.72 -27.15
C SER A 183 -8.44 -1.24 -28.54
N ASP A 184 -7.66 -0.35 -29.17
CA ASP A 184 -7.91 0.15 -30.53
C ASP A 184 -7.86 -1.00 -31.57
N GLN A 185 -7.05 -2.05 -31.29
CA GLN A 185 -6.96 -3.25 -32.10
C GLN A 185 -8.05 -4.29 -31.79
N ASN A 186 -8.72 -4.18 -30.62
CA ASN A 186 -9.69 -5.14 -30.11
C ASN A 186 -11.04 -4.47 -29.75
N PRO A 187 -11.72 -3.76 -30.68
CA PRO A 187 -12.97 -3.05 -30.40
C PRO A 187 -14.12 -3.98 -30.01
N VAL A 188 -14.01 -5.26 -30.37
CA VAL A 188 -14.87 -6.35 -29.93
C VAL A 188 -13.99 -7.42 -29.27
N PHE A 189 -14.31 -7.73 -28.04
CA PHE A 189 -13.52 -8.66 -27.23
C PHE A 189 -14.43 -9.70 -26.56
N SER A 190 -14.07 -10.98 -26.66
CA SER A 190 -14.91 -12.10 -26.17
C SER A 190 -16.37 -12.03 -26.62
N GLY A 191 -16.62 -11.56 -27.85
CA GLY A 191 -17.96 -11.41 -28.43
C GLY A 191 -18.77 -10.22 -27.92
N ARG A 192 -18.20 -9.38 -27.07
CA ARG A 192 -18.80 -8.16 -26.51
C ARG A 192 -18.05 -6.93 -27.05
N ARG A 193 -18.73 -5.80 -27.16
CA ARG A 193 -18.09 -4.51 -27.46
C ARG A 193 -17.22 -4.11 -26.28
N LEU A 194 -15.91 -3.89 -26.52
CA LEU A 194 -15.00 -3.38 -25.48
C LEU A 194 -15.25 -1.88 -25.30
N GLU A 195 -15.40 -1.47 -24.05
CA GLU A 195 -15.54 -0.08 -23.63
C GLU A 195 -14.56 0.21 -22.49
N LEU A 196 -13.54 1.04 -22.75
CA LEU A 196 -12.61 1.48 -21.73
C LEU A 196 -13.17 2.69 -20.99
N VAL A 197 -13.15 2.60 -19.67
CA VAL A 197 -13.45 3.71 -18.77
C VAL A 197 -12.12 4.20 -18.19
N TRP A 198 -11.76 5.44 -18.48
CA TRP A 198 -10.50 6.02 -18.05
C TRP A 198 -10.66 6.82 -16.77
N ARG A 199 -9.79 6.57 -15.79
CA ARG A 199 -9.67 7.35 -14.56
C ARG A 199 -8.19 7.51 -14.21
N LEU A 200 -7.53 8.37 -14.95
CA LEU A 200 -6.12 8.63 -14.82
C LEU A 200 -5.90 9.93 -14.05
N SER A 201 -4.81 10.00 -13.31
CA SER A 201 -4.44 11.15 -12.49
C SER A 201 -3.22 11.86 -13.07
N ASP A 202 -2.85 12.97 -12.48
CA ASP A 202 -1.61 13.69 -12.76
C ASP A 202 -1.45 14.14 -14.23
N GLY A 203 -2.56 14.50 -14.89
CA GLY A 203 -2.55 14.96 -16.27
C GLY A 203 -2.15 13.91 -17.31
N LEU A 204 -2.32 12.62 -17.00
CA LEU A 204 -2.06 11.54 -17.96
C LEU A 204 -3.15 11.43 -19.03
N GLU A 205 -4.42 11.72 -18.70
CA GLU A 205 -5.54 11.63 -19.65
C GLU A 205 -5.35 12.53 -20.88
N PRO A 206 -5.06 13.85 -20.74
CA PRO A 206 -4.77 14.71 -21.87
C PRO A 206 -3.59 14.23 -22.72
N GLN A 207 -2.55 13.68 -22.09
CA GLN A 207 -1.38 13.17 -22.83
C GLN A 207 -1.70 11.96 -23.72
N LEU A 208 -2.71 11.18 -23.34
CA LEU A 208 -3.20 10.03 -24.10
C LEU A 208 -4.32 10.41 -25.09
N GLY A 209 -4.81 11.65 -25.04
CA GLY A 209 -5.97 12.09 -25.80
C GLY A 209 -7.25 11.34 -25.38
N VAL A 210 -7.40 11.06 -24.07
CA VAL A 210 -8.57 10.40 -23.50
C VAL A 210 -9.10 11.25 -22.34
N GLY A 211 -10.41 11.28 -22.17
CA GLY A 211 -11.03 11.99 -21.03
C GLY A 211 -10.93 13.52 -21.09
N ASP A 212 -10.56 14.10 -22.23
CA ASP A 212 -10.36 15.55 -22.39
C ASP A 212 -11.63 16.39 -22.15
N ASP A 213 -12.80 15.77 -22.31
CA ASP A 213 -14.11 16.45 -22.22
C ASP A 213 -14.68 16.50 -20.80
N VAL A 214 -14.02 15.89 -19.82
CA VAL A 214 -14.54 15.80 -18.44
C VAL A 214 -13.60 16.52 -17.47
N ALA A 215 -14.06 17.63 -16.91
CA ALA A 215 -13.36 18.29 -15.81
C ALA A 215 -13.26 17.35 -14.59
N ILE A 216 -12.16 17.45 -13.82
CA ILE A 216 -11.94 16.57 -12.65
C ILE A 216 -13.09 16.71 -11.64
N GLU A 217 -13.64 17.92 -11.51
CA GLU A 217 -14.73 18.28 -10.60
C GLU A 217 -16.08 17.64 -11.02
N ASP A 218 -16.25 17.37 -12.32
CA ASP A 218 -17.46 16.77 -12.88
C ASP A 218 -17.40 15.24 -12.96
N ARG A 219 -16.32 14.62 -12.48
CA ARG A 219 -16.17 13.16 -12.51
C ARG A 219 -17.10 12.49 -11.53
N GLU A 220 -17.72 11.42 -11.98
CA GLU A 220 -18.47 10.53 -11.11
C GLU A 220 -17.61 10.02 -9.95
N PRO A 221 -18.16 9.88 -8.74
CA PRO A 221 -17.47 9.22 -7.63
C PRO A 221 -16.95 7.84 -8.05
N LEU A 222 -15.76 7.47 -7.57
CA LEU A 222 -15.14 6.17 -7.88
C LEU A 222 -16.09 5.00 -7.58
N SER A 223 -16.87 5.09 -6.51
CA SER A 223 -17.87 4.09 -6.14
C SER A 223 -18.87 3.81 -7.27
N GLN A 224 -19.42 4.85 -7.88
CA GLN A 224 -20.38 4.72 -8.98
C GLN A 224 -19.73 4.15 -10.24
N VAL A 225 -18.50 4.56 -10.53
CA VAL A 225 -17.72 3.99 -11.64
C VAL A 225 -17.50 2.51 -11.46
N LEU A 226 -17.06 2.09 -10.25
CA LEU A 226 -16.84 0.68 -9.92
C LEU A 226 -18.12 -0.15 -10.02
N ASP A 227 -19.27 0.42 -9.66
CA ASP A 227 -20.57 -0.26 -9.77
C ASP A 227 -21.01 -0.45 -11.24
N SER A 228 -20.40 0.30 -12.19
CA SER A 228 -20.77 0.30 -13.63
C SER A 228 -19.82 -0.49 -14.54
N VAL A 229 -18.74 -1.07 -14.03
CA VAL A 229 -17.73 -1.78 -14.83
C VAL A 229 -17.71 -3.28 -14.55
N ASP A 230 -17.19 -4.05 -15.49
CA ASP A 230 -17.08 -5.51 -15.38
C ASP A 230 -15.75 -5.96 -14.80
N ALA A 231 -14.68 -5.18 -15.00
CA ALA A 231 -13.33 -5.48 -14.53
C ALA A 231 -12.50 -4.21 -14.35
N VAL A 232 -11.37 -4.33 -13.66
CA VAL A 232 -10.50 -3.20 -13.33
C VAL A 232 -9.04 -3.51 -13.62
N LEU A 233 -8.36 -2.57 -14.28
CA LEU A 233 -6.91 -2.47 -14.33
C LEU A 233 -6.49 -1.24 -13.53
N THR A 234 -5.61 -1.40 -12.57
CA THR A 234 -5.14 -0.24 -11.78
C THR A 234 -3.65 -0.32 -11.50
N THR A 235 -2.97 0.83 -11.55
CA THR A 235 -1.63 0.90 -10.95
C THR A 235 -1.73 0.59 -9.46
N PRO A 236 -0.64 0.17 -8.77
CA PRO A 236 -0.69 -0.08 -7.34
C PRO A 236 -1.32 1.08 -6.56
N SER A 237 -2.54 0.87 -6.09
CA SER A 237 -3.35 1.86 -5.36
C SER A 237 -4.47 1.20 -4.56
N THR A 238 -5.07 1.93 -3.63
CA THR A 238 -6.22 1.46 -2.83
C THR A 238 -7.44 1.10 -3.68
N ILE A 239 -7.52 1.59 -4.92
CA ILE A 239 -8.58 1.22 -5.90
C ILE A 239 -8.67 -0.30 -6.06
N TYR A 240 -7.54 -1.01 -5.98
CA TYR A 240 -7.51 -2.48 -6.02
C TYR A 240 -8.44 -3.09 -4.96
N LEU A 241 -8.24 -2.72 -3.69
CA LEU A 241 -9.05 -3.25 -2.59
C LEU A 241 -10.52 -2.81 -2.69
N GLU A 242 -10.77 -1.59 -3.15
CA GLU A 242 -12.13 -1.07 -3.36
C GLU A 242 -12.87 -1.82 -4.47
N SER A 243 -12.15 -2.23 -5.52
CA SER A 243 -12.68 -3.04 -6.62
C SER A 243 -12.95 -4.48 -6.18
N VAL A 244 -11.99 -5.08 -5.48
CA VAL A 244 -12.11 -6.45 -4.97
C VAL A 244 -13.24 -6.56 -3.93
N LEU A 245 -13.43 -5.54 -3.10
CA LEU A 245 -14.56 -5.49 -2.15
C LEU A 245 -15.93 -5.57 -2.87
N ARG A 246 -15.99 -5.09 -4.12
CA ARG A 246 -17.17 -5.19 -5.00
C ARG A 246 -17.19 -6.46 -5.86
N LYS A 247 -16.32 -7.42 -5.56
CA LYS A 247 -16.20 -8.68 -6.31
C LYS A 247 -15.85 -8.48 -7.80
N LEU A 248 -15.20 -7.37 -8.15
CA LEU A 248 -14.72 -7.13 -9.50
C LEU A 248 -13.40 -7.88 -9.73
N PRO A 249 -13.24 -8.62 -10.84
CA PRO A 249 -11.94 -9.13 -11.24
C PRO A 249 -11.00 -7.94 -11.49
N THR A 250 -9.88 -7.92 -10.76
CA THR A 250 -8.99 -6.75 -10.73
C THR A 250 -7.54 -7.16 -10.93
N ALA A 251 -6.84 -6.48 -11.83
CA ALA A 251 -5.43 -6.70 -12.10
C ALA A 251 -4.57 -5.48 -11.74
N TRP A 252 -3.32 -5.74 -11.31
CA TRP A 252 -2.28 -4.73 -11.28
C TRP A 252 -1.81 -4.41 -12.70
N LEU A 253 -1.71 -3.13 -13.02
CA LEU A 253 -1.00 -2.58 -14.16
C LEU A 253 0.31 -1.97 -13.65
N ASP A 254 1.40 -2.73 -13.69
CA ASP A 254 2.67 -2.33 -13.08
C ASP A 254 3.87 -2.68 -13.97
N PHE A 255 4.17 -1.81 -14.94
CA PHE A 255 5.33 -1.93 -15.82
C PHE A 255 6.65 -1.59 -15.10
N HIS A 256 6.60 -1.02 -13.90
CA HIS A 256 7.78 -0.88 -13.05
C HIS A 256 8.23 -2.21 -12.48
N ASN A 257 7.31 -3.16 -12.35
CA ASN A 257 7.56 -4.44 -11.69
C ASN A 257 8.17 -4.26 -10.30
N SER A 258 7.65 -3.29 -9.55
CA SER A 258 8.09 -2.98 -8.19
C SER A 258 7.72 -4.11 -7.22
N PRO A 259 8.46 -4.27 -6.11
CA PRO A 259 8.04 -5.17 -5.05
C PRO A 259 6.62 -4.86 -4.57
N GLN A 260 5.79 -5.88 -4.40
CA GLN A 260 4.40 -5.73 -4.01
C GLN A 260 4.19 -6.18 -2.57
N TYR A 261 3.53 -5.33 -1.75
CA TYR A 261 3.07 -5.71 -0.42
C TYR A 261 1.71 -6.42 -0.44
N ILE A 262 0.97 -6.27 -1.53
CA ILE A 262 -0.32 -6.91 -1.75
C ILE A 262 -0.22 -7.77 -2.99
N SER A 263 -0.43 -9.07 -2.85
CA SER A 263 -0.49 -9.97 -3.98
C SER A 263 -1.75 -9.74 -4.82
N SER A 264 -1.68 -10.04 -6.12
CA SER A 264 -2.83 -9.99 -7.02
C SER A 264 -2.96 -11.30 -7.79
N ALA A 265 -4.20 -11.66 -8.10
CA ALA A 265 -4.47 -12.81 -8.97
C ALA A 265 -4.04 -12.56 -10.42
N TRP A 266 -3.94 -11.28 -10.81
CA TRP A 266 -3.54 -10.85 -12.16
C TRP A 266 -2.61 -9.65 -12.08
N THR A 267 -1.53 -9.71 -12.85
CA THR A 267 -0.59 -8.60 -13.00
C THR A 267 -0.19 -8.46 -14.46
N ILE A 268 -0.19 -7.23 -14.96
CA ILE A 268 0.32 -6.85 -16.26
C ILE A 268 1.59 -6.03 -16.04
N SER A 269 2.75 -6.64 -16.26
CA SER A 269 4.05 -5.98 -16.15
C SER A 269 4.69 -5.68 -17.51
N SER A 270 4.03 -6.09 -18.60
CA SER A 270 4.47 -5.81 -19.97
C SER A 270 3.31 -5.96 -20.97
N SER A 271 3.43 -5.32 -22.12
CA SER A 271 2.37 -5.26 -23.14
C SER A 271 1.94 -6.63 -23.67
N ASN A 272 2.84 -7.61 -23.73
CA ASN A 272 2.53 -8.96 -24.20
C ASN A 272 1.61 -9.77 -23.27
N GLN A 273 1.38 -9.30 -22.05
CA GLN A 273 0.48 -9.96 -21.09
C GLN A 273 -0.96 -9.41 -21.16
N ILE A 274 -1.18 -8.27 -21.83
CA ILE A 274 -2.48 -7.56 -21.83
C ILE A 274 -3.58 -8.50 -22.31
N ASP A 275 -3.42 -9.09 -23.48
CA ASP A 275 -4.46 -9.92 -24.10
C ASP A 275 -4.86 -11.11 -23.22
N SER A 276 -3.90 -11.84 -22.69
CA SER A 276 -4.15 -13.02 -21.84
C SER A 276 -4.81 -12.64 -20.52
N VAL A 277 -4.33 -11.56 -19.86
CA VAL A 277 -4.89 -11.10 -18.58
C VAL A 277 -6.31 -10.56 -18.77
N VAL A 278 -6.54 -9.71 -19.79
CA VAL A 278 -7.89 -9.16 -20.04
C VAL A 278 -8.86 -10.27 -20.45
N SER A 279 -8.40 -11.30 -21.17
CA SER A 279 -9.21 -12.49 -21.47
C SER A 279 -9.71 -13.19 -20.20
N GLU A 280 -8.83 -13.37 -19.22
CA GLU A 280 -9.23 -13.96 -17.94
C GLU A 280 -10.11 -13.01 -17.11
N LEU A 281 -9.89 -11.68 -17.15
CA LEU A 281 -10.77 -10.73 -16.49
C LEU A 281 -12.18 -10.72 -17.08
N ALA A 282 -12.32 -10.95 -18.39
CA ALA A 282 -13.63 -11.01 -19.03
C ALA A 282 -14.40 -12.30 -18.73
N SER A 283 -13.72 -13.36 -18.34
CA SER A 283 -14.27 -14.66 -17.90
C SER A 283 -13.40 -15.23 -16.79
N PRO A 284 -13.51 -14.66 -15.57
CA PRO A 284 -12.55 -14.93 -14.50
C PRO A 284 -12.64 -16.37 -14.00
N PRO A 285 -11.48 -17.08 -13.93
CA PRO A 285 -11.42 -18.39 -13.31
C PRO A 285 -11.80 -18.30 -11.82
N SER A 286 -12.65 -19.19 -11.36
CA SER A 286 -13.17 -19.19 -9.98
C SER A 286 -12.05 -19.22 -8.93
N HIS A 287 -10.99 -20.00 -9.14
CA HIS A 287 -9.86 -20.09 -8.21
C HIS A 287 -9.09 -18.77 -8.08
N LYS A 288 -9.00 -17.97 -9.15
CA LYS A 288 -8.38 -16.63 -9.09
C LYS A 288 -9.27 -15.62 -8.37
N MET A 289 -10.59 -15.70 -8.54
CA MET A 289 -11.53 -14.88 -7.77
C MET A 289 -11.47 -15.22 -6.27
N MET A 290 -11.40 -16.50 -5.92
CA MET A 290 -11.23 -16.94 -4.53
C MET A 290 -9.90 -16.46 -3.95
N TYR A 291 -8.80 -16.53 -4.72
CA TYR A 291 -7.51 -15.98 -4.29
C TYR A 291 -7.59 -14.47 -4.05
N GLN A 292 -8.29 -13.73 -4.91
CA GLN A 292 -8.51 -12.30 -4.77
C GLN A 292 -9.30 -11.99 -3.48
N ASP A 293 -10.34 -12.75 -3.17
CA ASP A 293 -11.08 -12.65 -1.92
C ASP A 293 -10.21 -12.96 -0.69
N PHE A 294 -9.39 -13.97 -0.76
CA PHE A 294 -8.43 -14.28 0.30
C PHE A 294 -7.47 -13.11 0.58
N VAL A 295 -6.92 -12.53 -0.48
CA VAL A 295 -6.05 -11.35 -0.36
C VAL A 295 -6.80 -10.19 0.27
N LEU A 296 -8.06 -9.96 -0.12
CA LEU A 296 -8.90 -8.92 0.46
C LEU A 296 -9.05 -9.08 1.98
N HIS A 297 -9.36 -10.29 2.45
CA HIS A 297 -9.54 -10.58 3.88
C HIS A 297 -8.30 -10.25 4.73
N ASP A 298 -7.12 -10.49 4.19
CA ASP A 298 -5.86 -10.18 4.87
C ASP A 298 -5.51 -8.68 4.81
N GLN A 299 -5.81 -8.05 3.67
CA GLN A 299 -5.34 -6.69 3.38
C GLN A 299 -6.34 -5.60 3.75
N LEU A 300 -7.60 -5.93 3.95
CA LEU A 300 -8.65 -4.96 4.30
C LEU A 300 -9.62 -5.54 5.34
N ALA A 301 -9.71 -4.90 6.49
CA ALA A 301 -10.54 -5.35 7.60
C ALA A 301 -11.98 -4.77 7.54
N ASN A 302 -12.56 -4.58 6.34
CA ASN A 302 -13.91 -4.04 6.17
C ASN A 302 -15.00 -5.11 6.03
N GLN A 303 -14.76 -6.34 6.48
CA GLN A 303 -15.81 -7.35 6.63
C GLN A 303 -16.86 -6.95 7.70
N THR A 304 -16.41 -6.18 8.67
CA THR A 304 -17.25 -5.45 9.62
C THR A 304 -16.96 -3.95 9.52
N PRO A 305 -17.86 -3.05 9.95
CA PRO A 305 -17.64 -1.62 9.86
C PRO A 305 -16.37 -1.16 10.57
N ALA A 306 -15.52 -0.38 9.89
CA ALA A 306 -14.26 0.13 10.40
C ALA A 306 -14.44 1.32 11.37
N THR A 307 -15.48 2.14 11.17
CA THR A 307 -15.77 3.33 11.98
C THR A 307 -15.89 3.00 13.47
N PRO A 308 -16.68 2.01 13.93
CA PRO A 308 -16.75 1.68 15.35
C PRO A 308 -15.39 1.30 15.96
N ARG A 309 -14.56 0.55 15.22
CA ARG A 309 -13.21 0.18 15.67
C ARG A 309 -12.32 1.41 15.81
N LEU A 310 -12.35 2.32 14.84
CA LEU A 310 -11.60 3.57 14.92
C LEU A 310 -12.03 4.40 16.14
N LEU A 311 -13.33 4.55 16.37
CA LEU A 311 -13.84 5.32 17.50
C LEU A 311 -13.49 4.66 18.84
N LYS A 312 -13.50 3.32 18.92
CA LYS A 312 -13.03 2.56 20.11
C LYS A 312 -11.53 2.80 20.36
N LEU A 313 -10.72 2.77 19.30
CA LEU A 313 -9.29 3.06 19.38
C LEU A 313 -9.03 4.48 19.88
N ILE A 314 -9.73 5.47 19.33
CA ILE A 314 -9.63 6.88 19.77
C ILE A 314 -9.96 7.00 21.26
N ARG A 315 -11.05 6.39 21.75
CA ARG A 315 -11.40 6.40 23.17
C ARG A 315 -10.31 5.80 24.04
N GLY A 316 -9.83 4.61 23.69
CA GLY A 316 -8.77 3.94 24.47
C GLY A 316 -7.47 4.76 24.55
N LEU A 317 -7.14 5.48 23.49
CA LEU A 317 -5.99 6.39 23.48
C LEU A 317 -6.23 7.62 24.37
N VAL A 318 -7.40 8.22 24.31
CA VAL A 318 -7.77 9.38 25.14
C VAL A 318 -7.77 9.00 26.63
N ASP A 319 -8.35 7.86 26.97
CA ASP A 319 -8.40 7.38 28.36
C ASP A 319 -6.98 7.17 28.93
N ALA A 320 -6.08 6.54 28.15
CA ALA A 320 -4.68 6.37 28.54
C ALA A 320 -3.93 7.72 28.67
N GLY A 321 -4.22 8.68 27.81
CA GLY A 321 -3.66 10.04 27.89
C GLY A 321 -4.16 10.80 29.12
N CYS A 322 -5.43 10.63 29.51
CA CYS A 322 -5.98 11.19 30.75
C CYS A 322 -5.30 10.60 31.97
N GLU A 323 -5.20 9.27 32.04
CA GLU A 323 -4.54 8.56 33.14
C GLU A 323 -3.07 9.01 33.31
N ALA A 324 -2.36 9.12 32.17
CA ALA A 324 -0.97 9.56 32.18
C ALA A 324 -0.82 10.99 32.75
N ARG A 325 -1.68 11.91 32.35
CA ARG A 325 -1.66 13.30 32.84
C ARG A 325 -2.05 13.42 34.33
N GLU A 326 -3.10 12.72 34.73
CA GLU A 326 -3.56 12.72 36.13
C GLU A 326 -2.50 12.20 37.10
N ASN A 327 -1.72 11.20 36.67
CA ASN A 327 -0.69 10.57 37.49
C ASN A 327 0.72 11.15 37.26
N GLY A 328 0.89 12.06 36.29
CA GLY A 328 2.20 12.62 35.95
C GLY A 328 3.19 11.57 35.41
N ILE A 329 2.71 10.55 34.73
CA ILE A 329 3.51 9.45 34.16
C ILE A 329 3.45 9.46 32.64
N PRO A 330 4.40 8.86 31.94
CA PRO A 330 4.31 8.64 30.50
C PRO A 330 3.10 7.79 30.10
N ILE A 331 2.57 8.02 28.89
CA ILE A 331 1.50 7.19 28.33
C ILE A 331 1.99 5.75 28.18
N SER A 332 1.25 4.83 28.76
CA SER A 332 1.49 3.39 28.66
C SER A 332 0.28 2.74 28.02
N LEU A 333 0.50 2.02 26.91
CA LEU A 333 -0.55 1.36 26.14
C LEU A 333 -0.31 -0.15 26.08
N PRO A 334 -1.37 -0.96 26.07
CA PRO A 334 -1.23 -2.37 25.74
C PRO A 334 -0.73 -2.54 24.30
N SER A 335 -0.14 -3.68 24.01
CA SER A 335 0.29 -4.01 22.64
C SER A 335 -0.88 -4.00 21.64
N ARG A 336 -2.10 -4.31 22.12
CA ARG A 336 -3.36 -4.23 21.35
C ARG A 336 -4.46 -3.60 22.20
N ILE A 337 -5.17 -2.64 21.65
CA ILE A 337 -6.36 -2.02 22.23
C ILE A 337 -7.63 -2.71 21.70
N LEU A 338 -7.61 -3.20 20.45
CA LEU A 338 -8.74 -3.83 19.74
C LEU A 338 -8.66 -5.37 19.77
N THR A 339 -8.31 -5.97 20.91
CA THR A 339 -8.07 -7.43 21.03
C THR A 339 -9.29 -8.29 20.75
N GLU A 340 -10.46 -7.89 21.23
CA GLU A 340 -11.68 -8.72 21.17
C GLU A 340 -12.23 -8.90 19.75
N GLU A 341 -12.04 -7.90 18.89
CA GLU A 341 -12.55 -7.93 17.51
C GLU A 341 -11.68 -8.77 16.57
N ARG A 342 -10.40 -8.96 16.92
CA ARG A 342 -9.49 -9.80 16.13
C ARG A 342 -9.73 -11.29 16.39
N GLU A 343 -9.96 -11.67 17.64
CA GLU A 343 -10.27 -13.05 18.02
C GLU A 343 -11.60 -13.48 17.37
N GLN A 344 -12.58 -12.59 17.27
CA GLN A 344 -13.86 -12.86 16.65
C GLN A 344 -13.77 -12.91 15.12
N ALA A 345 -13.01 -12.03 14.50
CA ALA A 345 -12.75 -12.07 13.05
C ALA A 345 -11.95 -13.30 12.64
N ASP A 346 -11.01 -13.75 13.48
CA ASP A 346 -10.24 -14.98 13.26
C ASP A 346 -11.09 -16.24 13.52
N ALA A 347 -12.10 -16.16 14.40
CA ALA A 347 -13.01 -17.26 14.73
C ALA A 347 -14.19 -17.38 13.75
N ASP A 348 -14.68 -16.26 13.22
CA ASP A 348 -15.77 -16.21 12.23
C ASP A 348 -15.28 -16.34 10.79
N GLY A 349 -13.96 -16.31 10.56
CA GLY A 349 -13.37 -16.56 9.27
C GLY A 349 -13.69 -17.98 8.84
N GLU A 350 -14.62 -18.17 7.92
CA GLU A 350 -14.72 -19.41 7.15
C GLU A 350 -13.31 -19.71 6.65
N GLY A 351 -12.72 -20.78 7.16
CA GLY A 351 -11.38 -21.17 6.79
C GLY A 351 -11.29 -21.21 5.28
N ILE A 352 -10.21 -20.71 4.71
CA ILE A 352 -10.00 -20.70 3.27
C ILE A 352 -10.21 -22.14 2.81
N ASP A 353 -11.18 -22.35 1.94
CA ASP A 353 -11.33 -23.63 1.28
C ASP A 353 -10.20 -23.80 0.26
N ILE A 354 -9.09 -24.36 0.75
CA ILE A 354 -7.90 -24.61 -0.06
C ILE A 354 -8.22 -25.57 -1.22
N ALA A 355 -9.14 -26.52 -1.02
CA ALA A 355 -9.56 -27.44 -2.07
C ALA A 355 -10.26 -26.68 -3.22
N ALA A 356 -11.05 -25.67 -2.89
CA ALA A 356 -11.68 -24.81 -3.89
C ALA A 356 -10.69 -23.86 -4.59
N LEU A 357 -9.61 -23.44 -3.91
CA LEU A 357 -8.54 -22.65 -4.53
C LEU A 357 -7.72 -23.45 -5.55
N TYR A 358 -7.61 -24.76 -5.35
CA TYR A 358 -6.82 -25.66 -6.20
C TYR A 358 -7.66 -26.84 -6.68
N PRO A 359 -8.70 -26.60 -7.50
CA PRO A 359 -9.59 -27.66 -7.97
C PRO A 359 -8.80 -28.71 -8.75
N GLY A 360 -9.07 -29.97 -8.48
CA GLY A 360 -8.36 -31.10 -9.07
C GLY A 360 -7.00 -31.42 -8.44
N ASN A 361 -6.65 -30.78 -7.35
CA ASN A 361 -5.50 -31.18 -6.55
C ASN A 361 -5.91 -32.19 -5.49
N GLU A 362 -5.73 -33.48 -5.79
CA GLU A 362 -6.10 -34.59 -4.90
C GLU A 362 -5.50 -34.51 -3.48
N VAL A 363 -4.45 -33.67 -3.28
CA VAL A 363 -3.83 -33.43 -1.96
C VAL A 363 -4.82 -32.84 -0.99
N PHE A 364 -5.66 -31.90 -1.47
CA PHE A 364 -6.63 -31.20 -0.63
C PHE A 364 -7.98 -31.92 -0.52
N GLU A 365 -8.25 -32.87 -1.41
CA GLU A 365 -9.48 -33.66 -1.38
C GLU A 365 -9.40 -34.87 -0.44
N ASN A 366 -8.18 -35.29 -0.07
CA ASN A 366 -7.94 -36.47 0.77
C ASN A 366 -7.24 -36.08 2.07
N ASN A 367 -8.00 -35.91 3.15
CA ASN A 367 -7.50 -35.75 4.53
C ASN A 367 -6.92 -37.09 5.09
N ASP A 368 -6.13 -37.81 4.31
CA ASP A 368 -5.47 -39.02 4.80
C ASP A 368 -4.31 -38.62 5.75
N PRO A 369 -4.39 -38.94 7.05
CA PRO A 369 -3.35 -38.63 8.03
C PRO A 369 -1.97 -39.18 7.66
N GLN A 370 -1.91 -40.33 6.96
CA GLN A 370 -0.63 -40.93 6.55
C GLN A 370 0.04 -40.10 5.43
N ARG A 371 -0.75 -39.57 4.50
CA ARG A 371 -0.25 -38.72 3.43
C ARG A 371 0.26 -37.37 3.96
N LEU A 372 -0.49 -36.75 4.87
CA LEU A 372 -0.06 -35.50 5.56
C LEU A 372 1.25 -35.70 6.33
N GLN A 373 1.46 -36.90 6.93
CA GLN A 373 2.68 -37.24 7.63
C GLN A 373 3.88 -37.42 6.69
N ILE A 374 3.66 -37.95 5.50
CA ILE A 374 4.69 -38.07 4.44
C ILE A 374 5.07 -36.69 3.93
N GLU A 375 4.09 -35.83 3.66
CA GLU A 375 4.32 -34.46 3.16
C GLU A 375 4.99 -33.59 4.22
N LEU A 376 4.59 -33.69 5.49
CA LEU A 376 5.25 -33.01 6.60
C LEU A 376 6.71 -33.46 6.71
N SER A 377 6.97 -34.76 6.58
CA SER A 377 8.33 -35.32 6.61
C SER A 377 9.18 -34.81 5.42
N ALA A 378 8.57 -34.68 4.24
CA ALA A 378 9.23 -34.12 3.06
C ALA A 378 9.52 -32.62 3.21
N ALA A 379 8.58 -31.86 3.80
CA ALA A 379 8.74 -30.45 4.09
C ALA A 379 9.85 -30.19 5.14
N ILE A 380 9.88 -30.99 6.21
CA ILE A 380 10.95 -30.92 7.22
C ILE A 380 12.31 -31.19 6.57
N LYS A 381 12.41 -32.23 5.74
CA LYS A 381 13.66 -32.56 5.03
C LYS A 381 14.10 -31.43 4.10
N ARG A 382 13.16 -30.74 3.47
CA ARG A 382 13.46 -29.56 2.64
C ARG A 382 13.93 -28.37 3.48
N LEU A 383 13.33 -28.17 4.65
CA LEU A 383 13.78 -27.14 5.60
C LEU A 383 15.19 -27.41 6.12
N GLU A 384 15.58 -28.66 6.31
CA GLU A 384 16.95 -29.06 6.68
C GLU A 384 17.97 -28.78 5.57
N GLN A 385 17.54 -28.77 4.29
CA GLN A 385 18.40 -28.45 3.14
C GLN A 385 18.57 -26.95 2.89
N LEU A 386 17.60 -26.12 3.31
CA LEU A 386 17.63 -24.68 3.10
C LEU A 386 18.90 -23.97 3.63
N PRO A 387 19.45 -24.31 4.82
CA PRO A 387 20.69 -23.69 5.28
C PRO A 387 21.88 -23.97 4.36
N TYR A 388 21.93 -25.16 3.76
CA TYR A 388 22.99 -25.51 2.81
C TYR A 388 22.85 -24.73 1.50
N GLU A 389 21.64 -24.65 0.95
CA GLU A 389 21.35 -23.85 -0.25
C GLU A 389 21.64 -22.35 -0.01
N LEU A 390 21.29 -21.85 1.17
CA LEU A 390 21.58 -20.47 1.57
C LEU A 390 23.11 -20.22 1.65
N ALA A 391 23.85 -21.16 2.24
CA ALA A 391 25.30 -21.07 2.30
C ALA A 391 25.96 -21.05 0.91
N GLU A 392 25.46 -21.86 -0.02
CA GLU A 392 25.96 -21.85 -1.41
C GLU A 392 25.61 -20.53 -2.14
N LYS A 393 24.41 -20.00 -1.94
CA LYS A 393 24.02 -18.67 -2.48
C LYS A 393 24.89 -17.55 -1.90
N ASN A 394 25.15 -17.59 -0.60
CA ASN A 394 26.02 -16.61 0.05
C ASN A 394 27.47 -16.66 -0.49
N LYS A 395 28.02 -17.85 -0.77
CA LYS A 395 29.30 -17.99 -1.45
C LYS A 395 29.28 -17.38 -2.86
N TYR A 396 28.17 -17.57 -3.58
CA TYR A 396 28.01 -16.98 -4.90
C TYR A 396 27.91 -15.45 -4.85
N ILE A 397 27.14 -14.91 -3.89
CA ILE A 397 27.06 -13.45 -3.64
C ILE A 397 28.44 -12.88 -3.32
N ALA A 398 29.20 -13.52 -2.42
CA ALA A 398 30.54 -13.09 -2.10
C ALA A 398 31.50 -13.12 -3.31
N LYS A 399 31.30 -14.05 -4.25
CA LYS A 399 32.04 -14.08 -5.52
C LYS A 399 31.65 -12.91 -6.44
N LEU A 400 30.37 -12.59 -6.51
CA LEU A 400 29.87 -11.44 -7.29
C LEU A 400 30.38 -10.12 -6.72
N MET A 401 30.35 -9.95 -5.41
CA MET A 401 30.88 -8.76 -4.74
C MET A 401 32.34 -8.54 -5.06
N ARG A 402 33.18 -9.58 -4.94
CA ARG A 402 34.59 -9.50 -5.34
C ARG A 402 34.79 -9.18 -6.83
N SER A 403 33.88 -9.59 -7.70
CA SER A 403 33.91 -9.24 -9.12
C SER A 403 33.53 -7.77 -9.35
N LEU A 404 32.56 -7.29 -8.60
CA LEU A 404 32.12 -5.89 -8.62
C LEU A 404 33.25 -4.96 -8.15
N ASP A 405 33.94 -5.31 -7.06
CA ASP A 405 35.05 -4.51 -6.54
C ASP A 405 36.18 -4.39 -7.57
N ARG A 406 36.57 -5.51 -8.20
CA ARG A 406 37.55 -5.48 -9.31
C ARG A 406 37.11 -4.64 -10.50
N SER A 407 35.79 -4.55 -10.74
CA SER A 407 35.26 -3.70 -11.81
C SER A 407 35.32 -2.23 -11.42
N ARG A 408 35.01 -1.90 -10.14
CA ARG A 408 35.16 -0.55 -9.60
C ARG A 408 36.60 -0.06 -9.66
N GLU A 409 37.56 -0.88 -9.26
CA GLU A 409 39.00 -0.55 -9.36
C GLU A 409 39.43 -0.26 -10.81
N ARG A 410 38.90 -1.03 -11.78
CA ARG A 410 39.17 -0.79 -13.20
C ARG A 410 38.59 0.53 -13.71
N VAL A 411 37.37 0.86 -13.26
CA VAL A 411 36.71 2.12 -13.62
C VAL A 411 37.49 3.29 -13.01
N GLU A 412 37.94 3.17 -11.78
CA GLU A 412 38.77 4.18 -11.12
C GLU A 412 40.14 4.38 -11.82
N ASP A 413 40.82 3.29 -12.19
CA ASP A 413 42.05 3.35 -12.98
C ASP A 413 41.82 4.03 -14.33
N MET A 414 40.75 3.68 -15.05
CA MET A 414 40.37 4.34 -16.30
C MET A 414 40.08 5.83 -16.09
N HIS A 415 39.34 6.18 -15.04
CA HIS A 415 39.04 7.58 -14.69
C HIS A 415 40.36 8.35 -14.47
N ASN A 416 41.25 7.83 -13.66
CA ASN A 416 42.53 8.45 -13.37
C ASN A 416 43.39 8.62 -14.63
N ARG A 417 43.39 7.64 -15.55
CA ARG A 417 44.08 7.76 -16.86
C ARG A 417 43.46 8.85 -17.73
N VAL A 418 42.11 8.95 -17.77
CA VAL A 418 41.41 10.02 -18.52
C VAL A 418 41.76 11.39 -17.95
N VAL A 419 41.79 11.53 -16.63
CA VAL A 419 42.17 12.78 -15.95
C VAL A 419 43.61 13.16 -16.28
N ALA A 420 44.54 12.20 -16.23
CA ALA A 420 45.96 12.42 -16.57
C ALA A 420 46.14 12.83 -18.04
N ILE A 421 45.42 12.22 -18.98
CA ILE A 421 45.43 12.57 -20.39
C ILE A 421 44.90 14.01 -20.60
N ARG A 422 43.75 14.34 -19.99
CA ARG A 422 43.16 15.69 -20.08
C ARG A 422 44.13 16.76 -19.54
N LYS A 423 44.77 16.49 -18.40
CA LYS A 423 45.76 17.40 -17.81
C LYS A 423 46.93 17.63 -18.75
N ARG A 424 47.40 16.59 -19.49
CA ARG A 424 48.47 16.66 -20.47
C ARG A 424 48.13 17.51 -21.69
N PHE A 425 46.84 17.56 -22.05
CA PHE A 425 46.35 18.36 -23.19
C PHE A 425 45.72 19.71 -22.79
N GLY A 426 45.85 20.15 -21.52
CA GLY A 426 45.39 21.46 -21.07
C GLY A 426 43.88 21.61 -21.00
N VAL A 427 43.12 20.51 -20.92
CA VAL A 427 41.66 20.49 -20.80
C VAL A 427 41.29 20.35 -19.33
N GLU A 428 40.58 21.36 -18.77
CA GLU A 428 40.08 21.30 -17.39
C GLU A 428 39.14 20.09 -17.17
N PRO A 429 39.21 19.43 -16.00
CA PRO A 429 38.33 18.29 -15.70
C PRO A 429 36.89 18.75 -15.52
N ALA A 430 36.01 18.33 -16.41
CA ALA A 430 34.58 18.61 -16.36
C ALA A 430 33.78 17.57 -15.56
N LEU A 431 34.44 16.67 -14.81
CA LEU A 431 33.80 15.61 -14.03
C LEU A 431 34.20 15.74 -12.56
N PRO A 432 33.21 15.72 -11.63
CA PRO A 432 33.49 15.63 -10.20
C PRO A 432 34.25 14.33 -9.88
N PRO A 433 35.06 14.31 -8.81
CA PRO A 433 35.68 13.09 -8.34
C PRO A 433 34.62 12.04 -8.02
N VAL A 434 34.85 10.80 -8.37
CA VAL A 434 34.03 9.66 -7.94
C VAL A 434 34.24 9.51 -6.44
N GLU A 435 33.37 10.09 -5.63
CA GLU A 435 33.40 9.85 -4.18
C GLU A 435 33.05 8.38 -3.93
N GLY A 436 34.07 7.61 -3.58
CA GLY A 436 33.88 6.29 -3.04
C GLY A 436 33.17 6.40 -1.69
N ARG A 437 31.89 6.07 -1.62
CA ARG A 437 31.23 5.83 -0.34
C ARG A 437 31.92 4.63 0.29
N GLY A 438 32.66 4.89 1.35
CA GLY A 438 33.26 3.84 2.18
C GLY A 438 32.14 2.92 2.67
N LEU A 439 32.39 1.63 2.51
CA LEU A 439 31.62 0.61 3.22
C LEU A 439 31.75 0.88 4.71
N VAL A 440 30.62 1.01 5.37
CA VAL A 440 30.54 0.94 6.83
C VAL A 440 31.00 -0.46 7.19
N ASP A 441 32.10 -0.55 7.93
CA ASP A 441 32.52 -1.79 8.59
C ASP A 441 31.45 -2.11 9.64
N ASP A 442 30.61 -3.08 9.36
CA ASP A 442 29.74 -3.69 10.36
C ASP A 442 30.54 -4.77 11.11
N GLU A 443 30.72 -4.53 12.40
CA GLU A 443 31.06 -5.55 13.40
C GLU A 443 29.84 -6.46 13.72
#